data_6e0252161eca16b90f767da74f4e2460
#
_entry.id   6e0252161eca16b90f767da74f4e2460
#
_cell.length_a   1.000
_cell.length_b   1.000
_cell.length_c   1.000
_cell.angle_alpha   90.00
_cell.angle_beta   90.00
_cell.angle_gamma   90.00
#
_symmetry.space_group_name_H-M   'P 1'
#
loop_
_entity.id
_entity.type
_entity.pdbx_description
1 polymer ?
#
loop_
_entity_poly.entity_id
_entity_poly.type
_entity_poly.pdbx_seq_one_letter_code
_entity_poly.pdbx_strand_id
1 'polypeptide(L)'
;MRPSSTKNLRHLIQASLTAAILASGSALAADDPSIKGDLRSNIQAAMDQMIKERTVNGTFKFYDQLKDKVYDLKLVELHDGIVKKGDYYVSCADFVDSRGNKVDMDFLVLPSDGKLLATQAIMHKVDGKKRKYHLED
;
A
#
# COMPACT_ATOMS: atom_id res chain seq x y z
N MET A 1 27.96 26.30 72.08
CA MET A 1 28.03 26.71 70.64
C MET A 1 27.41 25.63 69.85
N ARG A 2 26.35 25.90 69.10
CA ARG A 2 25.65 24.90 68.29
C ARG A 2 26.12 25.02 66.86
N PRO A 3 26.39 23.91 66.11
CA PRO A 3 26.42 23.95 64.68
C PRO A 3 25.04 23.69 64.12
N SER A 4 24.65 24.51 63.20
CA SER A 4 23.39 24.45 62.45
C SER A 4 23.37 23.30 61.45
N SER A 5 22.26 22.57 61.52
CA SER A 5 21.95 21.49 60.58
C SER A 5 21.42 22.07 59.26
N THR A 6 22.16 21.94 58.19
CA THR A 6 21.67 22.20 56.85
C THR A 6 21.05 20.92 56.28
N LYS A 7 19.72 20.92 56.17
CA LYS A 7 18.96 19.85 55.50
C LYS A 7 19.12 19.99 53.98
N ASN A 8 19.83 19.08 53.37
CA ASN A 8 19.88 18.95 51.92
C ASN A 8 18.56 18.34 51.41
N LEU A 9 17.75 19.20 50.81
CA LEU A 9 16.54 18.81 50.09
C LEU A 9 16.95 18.33 48.67
N ARG A 10 17.02 17.02 48.51
CA ARG A 10 17.23 16.42 47.20
C ARG A 10 15.90 16.45 46.46
N HIS A 11 15.80 17.32 45.47
CA HIS A 11 14.71 17.28 44.51
C HIS A 11 14.90 16.08 43.59
N LEU A 12 14.04 15.09 43.77
CA LEU A 12 13.86 14.01 42.80
C LEU A 12 13.12 14.57 41.57
N ILE A 13 13.86 14.79 40.52
CA ILE A 13 13.27 15.09 39.23
C ILE A 13 12.84 13.74 38.61
N GLN A 14 11.55 13.45 38.70
CA GLN A 14 10.94 12.36 37.94
C GLN A 14 10.84 12.81 36.51
N ALA A 15 11.73 12.30 35.67
CA ALA A 15 11.61 12.40 34.22
C ALA A 15 10.51 11.45 33.77
N SER A 16 9.34 11.98 33.49
CA SER A 16 8.26 11.26 32.87
C SER A 16 8.62 11.03 31.39
N LEU A 17 9.07 9.83 31.09
CA LEU A 17 9.30 9.39 29.71
C LEU A 17 7.95 9.12 29.05
N THR A 18 7.40 10.13 28.38
CA THR A 18 6.19 9.97 27.57
C THR A 18 6.59 9.22 26.28
N ALA A 19 6.38 7.92 26.25
CA ALA A 19 6.51 7.13 25.06
C ALA A 19 5.40 7.56 24.09
N ALA A 20 5.75 8.35 23.08
CA ALA A 20 4.87 8.62 21.95
C ALA A 20 4.76 7.33 21.12
N ILE A 21 3.66 6.61 21.29
CA ILE A 21 3.29 5.51 20.40
C ILE A 21 2.91 6.17 19.07
N LEU A 22 3.84 6.16 18.13
CA LEU A 22 3.53 6.41 16.73
C LEU A 22 2.67 5.26 16.25
N ALA A 23 1.35 5.42 16.33
CA ALA A 23 0.42 4.56 15.62
C ALA A 23 0.69 4.76 14.13
N SER A 24 1.47 3.87 13.55
CA SER A 24 1.57 3.72 12.09
C SER A 24 0.19 3.26 11.63
N GLY A 25 -0.70 4.21 11.38
CA GLY A 25 -1.98 3.94 10.74
C GLY A 25 -1.66 3.41 9.36
N SER A 26 -1.74 2.09 9.18
CA SER A 26 -1.87 1.51 7.86
C SER A 26 -3.10 2.18 7.28
N ALA A 27 -2.93 3.01 6.25
CA ALA A 27 -4.05 3.49 5.47
C ALA A 27 -4.73 2.22 4.92
N LEU A 28 -5.90 1.88 5.47
CA LEU A 28 -6.70 0.80 4.94
C LEU A 28 -7.01 1.17 3.49
N ALA A 29 -6.67 0.28 2.57
CA ALA A 29 -7.07 0.43 1.18
C ALA A 29 -8.59 0.64 1.14
N ALA A 30 -9.08 1.54 0.28
CA ALA A 30 -10.50 1.76 0.11
C ALA A 30 -11.17 0.42 -0.23
N ASP A 31 -12.30 0.13 0.40
CA ASP A 31 -13.03 -1.11 0.20
C ASP A 31 -14.53 -0.86 0.11
N ASP A 32 -15.17 -1.42 -0.90
CA ASP A 32 -16.63 -1.48 -1.03
C ASP A 32 -17.12 -2.83 -0.50
N PRO A 33 -17.79 -2.86 0.66
CA PRO A 33 -18.23 -4.11 1.28
C PRO A 33 -19.32 -4.84 0.49
N SER A 34 -19.94 -4.23 -0.53
CA SER A 34 -20.87 -4.88 -1.44
C SER A 34 -20.15 -5.84 -2.41
N ILE A 35 -18.86 -5.61 -2.66
CA ILE A 35 -18.03 -6.46 -3.52
C ILE A 35 -17.49 -7.63 -2.70
N LYS A 36 -18.14 -8.77 -2.79
CA LYS A 36 -17.85 -9.98 -2.00
C LYS A 36 -18.07 -11.25 -2.79
N GLY A 37 -17.69 -12.39 -2.19
CA GLY A 37 -17.87 -13.71 -2.78
C GLY A 37 -17.13 -13.86 -4.12
N ASP A 38 -17.78 -14.50 -5.08
CA ASP A 38 -17.20 -14.80 -6.39
C ASP A 38 -16.76 -13.55 -7.16
N LEU A 39 -17.51 -12.45 -7.05
CA LEU A 39 -17.11 -11.20 -7.70
C LEU A 39 -15.76 -10.70 -7.21
N ARG A 40 -15.53 -10.67 -5.90
CA ARG A 40 -14.24 -10.30 -5.29
C ARG A 40 -13.12 -11.22 -5.76
N SER A 41 -13.35 -12.51 -5.68
CA SER A 41 -12.37 -13.53 -6.08
C SER A 41 -12.01 -13.42 -7.57
N ASN A 42 -12.99 -13.16 -8.42
CA ASN A 42 -12.77 -13.02 -9.86
C ASN A 42 -12.02 -11.72 -10.21
N ILE A 43 -12.26 -10.62 -9.48
CA ILE A 43 -11.48 -9.38 -9.66
C ILE A 43 -10.02 -9.62 -9.28
N GLN A 44 -9.76 -10.26 -8.14
CA GLN A 44 -8.40 -10.59 -7.71
C GLN A 44 -7.71 -11.57 -8.67
N ALA A 45 -8.45 -12.54 -9.20
CA ALA A 45 -7.93 -13.47 -10.20
C ALA A 45 -7.54 -12.77 -11.50
N ALA A 46 -8.31 -11.76 -11.94
CA ALA A 46 -7.96 -10.97 -13.11
C ALA A 46 -6.67 -10.16 -12.91
N MET A 47 -6.48 -9.60 -11.71
CA MET A 47 -5.23 -8.91 -11.34
C MET A 47 -4.04 -9.88 -11.34
N ASP A 48 -4.19 -11.01 -10.67
CA ASP A 48 -3.15 -12.05 -10.60
C ASP A 48 -2.76 -12.58 -11.98
N GLN A 49 -3.73 -12.77 -12.86
CA GLN A 49 -3.49 -13.16 -14.23
C GLN A 49 -2.63 -12.12 -14.97
N MET A 50 -2.99 -10.83 -14.92
CA MET A 50 -2.19 -9.76 -15.53
C MET A 50 -0.75 -9.75 -15.01
N ILE A 51 -0.59 -9.89 -13.68
CA ILE A 51 0.72 -9.90 -13.04
C ILE A 51 1.54 -11.09 -13.56
N LYS A 52 0.95 -12.28 -13.61
CA LYS A 52 1.62 -13.50 -14.11
C LYS A 52 2.02 -13.40 -15.56
N GLU A 53 1.15 -12.90 -16.43
CA GLU A 53 1.41 -12.76 -17.87
C GLU A 53 2.56 -11.78 -18.17
N ARG A 54 2.79 -10.81 -17.28
CA ARG A 54 3.87 -9.81 -17.43
C ARG A 54 5.06 -10.09 -16.52
N THR A 55 5.08 -11.22 -15.84
CA THR A 55 6.20 -11.65 -15.00
C THR A 55 7.21 -12.44 -15.81
N VAL A 56 8.43 -11.96 -15.85
CA VAL A 56 9.57 -12.59 -16.53
C VAL A 56 10.69 -12.73 -15.51
N ASN A 57 11.24 -13.95 -15.39
CA ASN A 57 12.30 -14.26 -14.42
C ASN A 57 11.96 -13.82 -12.97
N GLY A 58 10.69 -14.03 -12.57
CA GLY A 58 10.22 -13.72 -11.22
C GLY A 58 9.95 -12.24 -10.93
N THR A 59 10.00 -11.36 -11.94
CA THR A 59 9.67 -9.95 -11.80
C THR A 59 8.59 -9.51 -12.78
N PHE A 60 7.62 -8.78 -12.25
CA PHE A 60 6.60 -8.10 -13.04
C PHE A 60 7.23 -6.91 -13.76
N LYS A 61 7.14 -6.90 -15.08
CA LYS A 61 7.70 -5.84 -15.92
C LYS A 61 6.69 -4.71 -16.04
N PHE A 62 7.06 -3.54 -15.54
CA PHE A 62 6.20 -2.37 -15.53
C PHE A 62 6.89 -1.17 -16.16
N TYR A 63 6.27 -0.59 -17.21
CA TYR A 63 6.71 0.68 -17.76
C TYR A 63 5.96 1.83 -17.11
N ASP A 64 6.71 2.67 -16.42
CA ASP A 64 6.20 3.89 -15.79
C ASP A 64 6.27 5.06 -16.77
N GLN A 65 5.14 5.43 -17.32
CA GLN A 65 5.02 6.51 -18.30
C GLN A 65 5.40 7.89 -17.72
N LEU A 66 5.22 8.09 -16.41
CA LEU A 66 5.53 9.37 -15.78
C LEU A 66 7.04 9.61 -15.60
N LYS A 67 7.80 8.56 -15.54
CA LYS A 67 9.26 8.59 -15.36
C LYS A 67 10.03 8.11 -16.57
N ASP A 68 9.33 7.68 -17.63
CA ASP A 68 9.92 7.07 -18.82
C ASP A 68 10.92 5.96 -18.44
N LYS A 69 10.44 4.99 -17.63
CA LYS A 69 11.30 3.99 -17.03
C LYS A 69 10.62 2.65 -16.89
N VAL A 70 11.36 1.57 -17.18
CA VAL A 70 10.96 0.20 -16.87
C VAL A 70 11.39 -0.18 -15.47
N TYR A 71 10.48 -0.76 -14.70
CA TYR A 71 10.71 -1.33 -13.39
C TYR A 71 10.60 -2.85 -13.44
N ASP A 72 11.45 -3.49 -12.66
CA ASP A 72 11.36 -4.89 -12.29
C ASP A 72 10.81 -4.99 -10.87
N LEU A 73 9.56 -5.43 -10.75
CA LEU A 73 8.82 -5.42 -9.49
C LEU A 73 8.56 -6.86 -9.03
N LYS A 74 8.82 -7.15 -7.76
CA LYS A 74 8.42 -8.40 -7.12
C LYS A 74 7.11 -8.19 -6.39
N LEU A 75 6.11 -9.03 -6.68
CA LEU A 75 4.84 -9.02 -5.96
C LEU A 75 5.07 -9.41 -4.50
N VAL A 76 4.50 -8.64 -3.58
CA VAL A 76 4.46 -8.93 -2.14
C VAL A 76 3.10 -9.50 -1.79
N GLU A 77 2.02 -8.75 -2.07
CA GLU A 77 0.65 -9.20 -1.80
C GLU A 77 -0.38 -8.45 -2.65
N LEU A 78 -1.52 -9.08 -2.87
CA LEU A 78 -2.73 -8.42 -3.37
C LEU A 78 -3.50 -7.88 -2.16
N HIS A 79 -4.02 -6.65 -2.28
CA HIS A 79 -4.88 -6.09 -1.23
C HIS A 79 -6.29 -6.69 -1.30
N ASP A 80 -6.94 -6.79 -0.15
CA ASP A 80 -8.33 -7.26 -0.07
C ASP A 80 -9.34 -6.17 -0.48
N GLY A 81 -8.97 -4.89 -0.36
CA GLY A 81 -9.83 -3.77 -0.69
C GLY A 81 -10.10 -3.66 -2.18
N ILE A 82 -11.38 -3.54 -2.56
CA ILE A 82 -11.84 -3.31 -3.93
C ILE A 82 -12.88 -2.22 -3.91
N VAL A 83 -12.78 -1.26 -4.82
CA VAL A 83 -13.81 -0.23 -5.02
C VAL A 83 -14.38 -0.32 -6.43
N LYS A 84 -15.66 0.04 -6.57
CA LYS A 84 -16.30 0.21 -7.86
C LYS A 84 -16.31 1.68 -8.24
N LYS A 85 -15.82 1.98 -9.45
CA LYS A 85 -15.87 3.32 -10.04
C LYS A 85 -16.59 3.27 -11.40
N GLY A 86 -17.83 3.74 -11.44
CA GLY A 86 -18.62 3.66 -12.66
C GLY A 86 -18.72 2.22 -13.17
N ASP A 87 -18.15 1.95 -14.32
CA ASP A 87 -18.24 0.66 -15.01
C ASP A 87 -17.05 -0.26 -14.77
N TYR A 88 -16.13 0.10 -13.88
CA TYR A 88 -14.93 -0.68 -13.59
C TYR A 88 -14.65 -0.81 -12.09
N TYR A 89 -13.75 -1.72 -11.78
CA TYR A 89 -13.26 -1.96 -10.43
C TYR A 89 -11.80 -1.54 -10.30
N VAL A 90 -11.42 -1.08 -9.11
CA VAL A 90 -10.03 -0.78 -8.75
C VAL A 90 -9.67 -1.56 -7.51
N SER A 91 -8.53 -2.22 -7.54
CA SER A 91 -7.89 -2.82 -6.39
C SER A 91 -6.38 -2.65 -6.49
N CYS A 92 -5.68 -2.89 -5.40
CA CYS A 92 -4.26 -2.61 -5.28
C CYS A 92 -3.45 -3.87 -5.05
N ALA A 93 -2.15 -3.76 -5.29
CA ALA A 93 -1.17 -4.75 -4.89
C ALA A 93 0.13 -4.08 -4.48
N ASP A 94 0.80 -4.65 -3.49
CA ASP A 94 2.11 -4.22 -3.03
C ASP A 94 3.22 -4.99 -3.76
N PHE A 95 4.21 -4.24 -4.16
CA PHE A 95 5.43 -4.72 -4.79
C PHE A 95 6.66 -4.14 -4.11
N VAL A 96 7.83 -4.72 -4.43
CA VAL A 96 9.12 -4.11 -4.15
C VAL A 96 9.93 -4.01 -5.44
N ASP A 97 10.64 -2.91 -5.63
CA ASP A 97 11.55 -2.75 -6.75
C ASP A 97 12.93 -3.41 -6.46
N SER A 98 13.83 -3.36 -7.44
CA SER A 98 15.17 -3.95 -7.33
C SER A 98 16.07 -3.30 -6.25
N ARG A 99 15.68 -2.14 -5.72
CA ARG A 99 16.37 -1.42 -4.64
C ARG A 99 15.73 -1.66 -3.27
N GLY A 100 14.62 -2.43 -3.22
CA GLY A 100 13.86 -2.65 -2.00
C GLY A 100 12.84 -1.56 -1.67
N ASN A 101 12.59 -0.60 -2.57
CA ASN A 101 11.56 0.40 -2.37
C ASN A 101 10.18 -0.26 -2.48
N LYS A 102 9.29 0.10 -1.56
CA LYS A 102 7.89 -0.32 -1.61
C LYS A 102 7.16 0.40 -2.73
N VAL A 103 6.44 -0.35 -3.53
CA VAL A 103 5.64 0.17 -4.65
C VAL A 103 4.22 -0.35 -4.51
N ASP A 104 3.27 0.56 -4.38
CA ASP A 104 1.84 0.27 -4.34
C ASP A 104 1.25 0.59 -5.71
N MET A 105 0.55 -0.38 -6.29
CA MET A 105 0.01 -0.27 -7.65
C MET A 105 -1.49 -0.49 -7.65
N ASP A 106 -2.20 0.40 -8.35
CA ASP A 106 -3.63 0.25 -8.65
C ASP A 106 -3.82 -0.56 -9.93
N PHE A 107 -4.79 -1.44 -9.91
CA PHE A 107 -5.22 -2.22 -11.06
C PHE A 107 -6.65 -1.85 -11.43
N LEU A 108 -6.86 -1.55 -12.70
CA LEU A 108 -8.18 -1.31 -13.27
C LEU A 108 -8.69 -2.60 -13.89
N VAL A 109 -9.84 -3.08 -13.39
CA VAL A 109 -10.47 -4.33 -13.84
C VAL A 109 -11.83 -4.01 -14.46
N LEU A 110 -12.03 -4.44 -15.69
CA LEU A 110 -13.25 -4.20 -16.47
C LEU A 110 -14.04 -5.48 -16.68
N PRO A 111 -15.38 -5.42 -16.62
CA PRO A 111 -16.21 -6.47 -17.20
C PRO A 111 -16.06 -6.48 -18.74
N SER A 112 -15.83 -7.66 -19.29
CA SER A 112 -15.74 -7.87 -20.74
C SER A 112 -16.27 -9.25 -21.10
N ASP A 113 -17.35 -9.30 -21.88
CA ASP A 113 -17.96 -10.55 -22.39
C ASP A 113 -18.20 -11.63 -21.30
N GLY A 114 -18.78 -11.22 -20.17
CA GLY A 114 -19.04 -12.11 -19.04
C GLY A 114 -17.81 -12.52 -18.23
N LYS A 115 -16.66 -11.95 -18.52
CA LYS A 115 -15.40 -12.13 -17.76
C LYS A 115 -14.96 -10.81 -17.15
N LEU A 116 -13.96 -10.89 -16.28
CA LEU A 116 -13.25 -9.72 -15.74
C LEU A 116 -11.85 -9.68 -16.34
N LEU A 117 -11.44 -8.50 -16.79
CA LEU A 117 -10.17 -8.29 -17.44
C LEU A 117 -9.43 -7.14 -16.75
N ALA A 118 -8.26 -7.39 -16.20
CA ALA A 118 -7.35 -6.34 -15.76
C ALA A 118 -6.71 -5.70 -17.01
N THR A 119 -6.90 -4.39 -17.19
CA THR A 119 -6.47 -3.67 -18.39
C THR A 119 -5.32 -2.72 -18.15
N GLN A 120 -5.24 -2.18 -16.94
CA GLN A 120 -4.24 -1.19 -16.54
C GLN A 120 -3.67 -1.53 -15.17
N ALA A 121 -2.36 -1.24 -15.03
CA ALA A 121 -1.69 -1.13 -13.75
C ALA A 121 -1.05 0.25 -13.68
N ILE A 122 -1.22 0.94 -12.57
CA ILE A 122 -0.71 2.31 -12.36
C ILE A 122 0.07 2.33 -11.05
N MET A 123 1.27 2.86 -11.08
CA MET A 123 2.08 3.06 -9.88
C MET A 123 1.50 4.22 -9.06
N HIS A 124 0.84 3.87 -7.97
CA HIS A 124 0.09 4.78 -7.12
C HIS A 124 0.98 5.45 -6.06
N LYS A 125 1.85 4.67 -5.43
CA LYS A 125 2.67 5.11 -4.32
C LYS A 125 4.06 4.47 -4.35
N VAL A 126 5.07 5.23 -4.02
CA VAL A 126 6.46 4.73 -3.89
C VAL A 126 6.99 5.18 -2.53
N ASP A 127 7.45 4.24 -1.71
CA ASP A 127 7.91 4.48 -0.34
C ASP A 127 6.96 5.36 0.49
N GLY A 128 5.65 5.06 0.42
CA GLY A 128 4.61 5.78 1.12
C GLY A 128 4.24 7.15 0.54
N LYS A 129 4.92 7.60 -0.52
CA LYS A 129 4.62 8.88 -1.18
C LYS A 129 3.66 8.67 -2.33
N LYS A 130 2.45 9.21 -2.21
CA LYS A 130 1.45 9.21 -3.29
C LYS A 130 1.98 9.94 -4.52
N ARG A 131 1.64 9.42 -5.69
CA ARG A 131 1.88 10.07 -6.98
C ARG A 131 0.64 10.86 -7.39
N LYS A 132 0.79 11.77 -8.36
CA LYS A 132 -0.34 12.56 -8.88
C LYS A 132 -1.39 11.70 -9.60
N TYR A 133 -1.01 10.50 -10.00
CA TYR A 133 -1.83 9.59 -10.78
C TYR A 133 -2.13 8.34 -9.96
N HIS A 134 -3.38 8.17 -9.62
CA HIS A 134 -3.91 6.99 -8.94
C HIS A 134 -5.37 6.79 -9.33
N LEU A 135 -5.89 5.57 -9.15
CA LEU A 135 -7.23 5.20 -9.55
C LEU A 135 -8.23 5.19 -8.40
N GLU A 136 -7.78 5.17 -7.16
CA GLU A 136 -8.65 5.01 -5.99
C GLU A 136 -9.38 6.28 -5.55
N ASP A 137 -8.89 7.47 -5.89
CA ASP A 137 -9.45 8.77 -5.45
C ASP A 137 -10.49 9.32 -6.42
#